data_c6dc4912ecaccac55fd82c104f93f64a
#
_entry.id   c6dc4912ecaccac55fd82c104f93f64a
#
_cell.length_a   1.000
_cell.length_b   1.000
_cell.length_c   1.000
_cell.angle_alpha   90.00
_cell.angle_beta   90.00
_cell.angle_gamma   90.00
#
_symmetry.space_group_name_H-M   'P 1'
#
loop_
_entity.id
_entity.type
_entity.pdbx_description
1 polymer ?
#
loop_
_entity_poly.entity_id
_entity_poly.type
_entity_poly.pdbx_seq_one_letter_code
_entity_poly.pdbx_strand_id
1 'polypeptide(L)'
;FGEINAPYGVFSTLGNHDYGDYVKWDSQEAKIQNLEALKKVHANMGWRLLMNENVKIEKAGSFLQLVGIENWGAKARFPKYGKMELAMNGVQPELPIILMSHDPSHWEAEVIPKYPQINLTLSGHTHGMQFGLENPYFKWSPVQWVYKQWAGLYEKEQQQLYVNRGFGFLGYPGRVGIMPEITLIELM
;
A
#
# COMPACT_ATOMS: atom_id res chain seq x y z
N PHE A 1 9.55 11.32 -10.87
CA PHE A 1 8.91 11.24 -9.53
C PHE A 1 9.51 12.26 -8.55
N GLY A 2 10.79 12.57 -8.59
CA GLY A 2 11.42 13.57 -7.71
C GLY A 2 10.88 15.00 -7.84
N GLU A 3 10.08 15.29 -8.86
CA GLU A 3 9.40 16.58 -9.05
C GLU A 3 8.02 16.63 -8.35
N ILE A 4 7.51 15.49 -7.86
CA ILE A 4 6.24 15.46 -7.12
C ILE A 4 6.47 16.12 -5.76
N ASN A 5 5.74 17.20 -5.52
CA ASN A 5 5.78 17.96 -4.28
C ASN A 5 4.37 18.16 -3.75
N ALA A 6 4.20 18.01 -2.45
CA ALA A 6 2.93 18.20 -1.77
C ALA A 6 3.14 18.97 -0.46
N PRO A 7 2.24 19.92 -0.10
CA PRO A 7 2.41 20.79 1.09
C PRO A 7 2.56 20.01 2.40
N TYR A 8 1.99 18.81 2.48
CA TYR A 8 2.01 17.97 3.69
C TYR A 8 2.94 16.77 3.57
N GLY A 9 3.76 16.72 2.52
CA GLY A 9 4.73 15.67 2.25
C GLY A 9 4.24 14.61 1.25
N VAL A 10 5.18 13.82 0.78
CA VAL A 10 4.96 12.64 -0.04
C VAL A 10 5.38 11.41 0.76
N PHE A 11 4.51 10.43 0.86
CA PHE A 11 4.73 9.25 1.69
C PHE A 11 4.70 7.98 0.83
N SER A 12 5.49 7.00 1.21
CA SER A 12 5.57 5.72 0.52
C SER A 12 5.70 4.56 1.50
N THR A 13 5.38 3.35 1.05
CA THR A 13 5.65 2.08 1.73
C THR A 13 6.24 1.09 0.75
N LEU A 14 6.91 0.06 1.24
CA LEU A 14 7.46 -1.01 0.42
C LEU A 14 6.42 -2.10 0.15
N GLY A 15 6.48 -2.65 -1.06
CA GLY A 15 5.75 -3.85 -1.45
C GLY A 15 6.64 -5.10 -1.48
N ASN A 16 6.05 -6.23 -1.82
CA ASN A 16 6.74 -7.52 -1.80
C ASN A 16 7.93 -7.63 -2.77
N HIS A 17 7.94 -6.86 -3.87
CA HIS A 17 9.05 -6.87 -4.83
C HIS A 17 10.28 -6.07 -4.37
N ASP A 18 10.13 -5.16 -3.45
CA ASP A 18 11.18 -4.22 -3.05
C ASP A 18 12.31 -4.88 -2.24
N TYR A 19 12.04 -6.02 -1.63
CA TYR A 19 13.01 -6.75 -0.79
C TYR A 19 13.96 -7.65 -1.57
N GLY A 20 13.75 -7.82 -2.88
CA GLY A 20 14.58 -8.67 -3.71
C GLY A 20 14.44 -10.17 -3.42
N ASP A 21 13.30 -10.62 -2.85
CA ASP A 21 13.07 -12.02 -2.45
C ASP A 21 12.88 -12.99 -3.64
N TYR A 22 12.69 -12.45 -4.85
CA TYR A 22 12.40 -13.23 -6.06
C TYR A 22 13.61 -13.49 -6.96
N VAL A 23 14.76 -12.96 -6.58
CA VAL A 23 15.99 -13.12 -7.35
C VAL A 23 17.08 -13.78 -6.52
N LYS A 24 18.02 -14.43 -7.20
CA LYS A 24 19.22 -14.93 -6.55
C LYS A 24 20.20 -13.79 -6.41
N TRP A 25 20.78 -13.68 -5.23
CA TRP A 25 21.82 -12.71 -4.88
C TRP A 25 23.13 -13.43 -4.70
N ASP A 26 24.23 -12.77 -5.07
CA ASP A 26 25.59 -13.30 -4.87
C ASP A 26 25.92 -13.46 -3.38
N SER A 27 25.33 -12.60 -2.54
CA SER A 27 25.44 -12.71 -1.08
C SER A 27 24.25 -12.05 -0.39
N GLN A 28 24.08 -12.32 0.90
CA GLN A 28 23.07 -11.66 1.74
C GLN A 28 23.37 -10.15 1.87
N GLU A 29 24.64 -9.79 1.91
CA GLU A 29 25.10 -8.40 1.96
C GLU A 29 24.68 -7.63 0.70
N ALA A 30 24.80 -8.24 -0.49
CA ALA A 30 24.35 -7.65 -1.75
C ALA A 30 22.85 -7.38 -1.74
N LYS A 31 22.05 -8.30 -1.22
CA LYS A 31 20.60 -8.11 -1.05
C LYS A 31 20.28 -6.95 -0.11
N ILE A 32 20.94 -6.88 1.04
CA ILE A 32 20.77 -5.79 2.01
C ILE A 32 21.17 -4.45 1.38
N GLN A 33 22.30 -4.39 0.70
CA GLN A 33 22.77 -3.17 0.03
C GLN A 33 21.77 -2.69 -1.04
N ASN A 34 21.14 -3.61 -1.78
CA ASN A 34 20.11 -3.25 -2.75
C ASN A 34 18.89 -2.61 -2.07
N LEU A 35 18.41 -3.17 -0.97
CA LEU A 35 17.31 -2.59 -0.21
C LEU A 35 17.67 -1.20 0.36
N GLU A 36 18.86 -1.04 0.89
CA GLU A 36 19.35 0.26 1.39
C GLU A 36 19.49 1.29 0.25
N ALA A 37 19.92 0.85 -0.95
CA ALA A 37 19.95 1.72 -2.12
C ALA A 37 18.53 2.18 -2.52
N LEU A 38 17.55 1.29 -2.50
CA LEU A 38 16.15 1.64 -2.76
C LEU A 38 15.62 2.65 -1.73
N LYS A 39 15.88 2.45 -0.44
CA LYS A 39 15.51 3.42 0.61
C LYS A 39 16.12 4.81 0.35
N LYS A 40 17.38 4.86 -0.10
CA LYS A 40 18.03 6.12 -0.48
C LYS A 40 17.36 6.79 -1.68
N VAL A 41 16.82 6.02 -2.63
CA VAL A 41 16.05 6.58 -3.76
C VAL A 41 14.84 7.34 -3.24
N HIS A 42 14.05 6.79 -2.31
CA HIS A 42 12.93 7.49 -1.69
C HIS A 42 13.38 8.79 -1.00
N ALA A 43 14.43 8.72 -0.20
CA ALA A 43 14.98 9.90 0.47
C ALA A 43 15.47 10.98 -0.52
N ASN A 44 16.14 10.58 -1.60
CA ASN A 44 16.61 11.50 -2.65
C ASN A 44 15.47 12.16 -3.42
N MET A 45 14.32 11.51 -3.51
CA MET A 45 13.08 12.10 -4.07
C MET A 45 12.37 13.04 -3.07
N GLY A 46 12.84 13.14 -1.84
CA GLY A 46 12.17 13.89 -0.77
C GLY A 46 10.93 13.17 -0.22
N TRP A 47 10.80 11.88 -0.47
CA TRP A 47 9.68 11.08 0.02
C TRP A 47 9.99 10.45 1.37
N ARG A 48 9.03 10.49 2.27
CA ARG A 48 9.11 9.79 3.54
C ARG A 48 8.64 8.34 3.37
N LEU A 49 9.59 7.42 3.43
CA LEU A 49 9.32 5.99 3.43
C LEU A 49 8.93 5.54 4.84
N LEU A 50 7.68 5.09 5.00
CA LEU A 50 7.18 4.57 6.26
C LEU A 50 7.43 3.07 6.36
N MET A 51 8.19 2.66 7.37
CA MET A 51 8.60 1.28 7.61
C MET A 51 8.20 0.83 9.02
N ASN A 52 6.93 0.43 9.18
CA ASN A 52 6.33 0.10 10.47
C ASN A 52 6.29 1.30 11.44
N GLU A 53 5.90 2.45 10.93
CA GLU A 53 5.83 3.70 11.68
C GLU A 53 4.61 4.52 11.28
N ASN A 54 4.37 5.59 12.01
CA ASN A 54 3.30 6.55 11.71
C ASN A 54 3.79 7.99 11.72
N VAL A 55 2.96 8.85 11.15
CA VAL A 55 3.14 10.30 11.15
C VAL A 55 1.81 10.99 11.37
N LYS A 56 1.83 12.03 12.18
CA LYS A 56 0.68 12.93 12.37
C LYS A 56 0.80 14.08 11.36
N ILE A 57 -0.24 14.29 10.59
CA ILE A 57 -0.36 15.37 9.61
C ILE A 57 -1.35 16.37 10.15
N GLU A 58 -0.96 17.65 10.15
CA GLU A 58 -1.79 18.76 10.63
C GLU A 58 -2.16 19.68 9.47
N LYS A 59 -3.43 20.08 9.42
CA LYS A 59 -3.94 21.10 8.51
C LYS A 59 -4.98 21.96 9.21
N ALA A 60 -4.71 23.25 9.36
CA ALA A 60 -5.64 24.22 9.92
C ALA A 60 -6.24 23.81 11.29
N GLY A 61 -5.43 23.22 12.16
CA GLY A 61 -5.86 22.74 13.48
C GLY A 61 -6.55 21.38 13.49
N SER A 62 -6.80 20.77 12.34
CA SER A 62 -7.26 19.41 12.20
C SER A 62 -6.09 18.45 12.03
N PHE A 63 -6.25 17.23 12.49
CA PHE A 63 -5.20 16.21 12.48
C PHE A 63 -5.68 14.94 11.81
N LEU A 64 -4.75 14.28 11.14
CA LEU A 64 -4.93 12.92 10.66
C LEU A 64 -3.64 12.13 10.93
N GLN A 65 -3.74 10.84 11.12
CA GLN A 65 -2.61 9.95 11.32
C GLN A 65 -2.45 9.03 10.12
N LEU A 66 -1.27 9.10 9.51
CA LEU A 66 -0.88 8.22 8.42
C LEU A 66 0.05 7.14 8.98
N VAL A 67 -0.38 5.90 8.91
CA VAL A 67 0.35 4.71 9.35
C VAL A 67 0.88 4.00 8.12
N GLY A 68 2.14 3.61 8.12
CA GLY A 68 2.72 2.83 7.03
C GLY A 68 3.42 1.58 7.56
N ILE A 69 3.12 0.45 6.96
CA ILE A 69 3.80 -0.81 7.27
C ILE A 69 4.62 -1.30 6.10
N GLU A 70 5.64 -2.08 6.40
CA GLU A 70 6.34 -2.90 5.43
C GLU A 70 5.43 -3.97 4.85
N ASN A 71 5.88 -4.69 3.82
CA ASN A 71 5.05 -5.71 3.17
C ASN A 71 4.51 -6.75 4.16
N TRP A 72 3.21 -6.94 4.12
CA TRP A 72 2.49 -7.99 4.82
C TRP A 72 1.31 -8.48 3.99
N GLY A 73 1.17 -9.76 3.78
CA GLY A 73 0.06 -10.36 3.06
C GLY A 73 -0.34 -11.71 3.65
N ALA A 74 -1.63 -12.02 3.63
CA ALA A 74 -2.17 -13.30 4.07
C ALA A 74 -2.18 -14.34 2.93
N LYS A 75 -2.13 -13.86 1.68
CA LYS A 75 -2.07 -14.69 0.48
C LYS A 75 -0.61 -14.90 0.08
N ALA A 76 -0.38 -15.98 -0.68
CA ALA A 76 0.95 -16.39 -1.12
C ALA A 76 1.96 -16.59 0.05
N ARG A 77 3.18 -17.00 -0.28
CA ARG A 77 4.23 -17.27 0.71
C ARG A 77 5.24 -16.10 0.77
N PHE A 78 4.72 -14.88 0.72
CA PHE A 78 5.58 -13.72 0.84
C PHE A 78 6.06 -13.55 2.28
N PRO A 79 7.33 -13.16 2.49
CA PRO A 79 7.80 -12.78 3.81
C PRO A 79 6.97 -11.62 4.39
N LYS A 80 6.68 -11.70 5.68
CA LYS A 80 5.91 -10.70 6.40
C LYS A 80 6.86 -9.80 7.19
N TYR A 81 7.17 -8.65 6.63
CA TYR A 81 8.00 -7.63 7.25
C TYR A 81 7.18 -6.61 8.06
N GLY A 82 5.92 -6.43 7.68
CA GLY A 82 4.99 -5.52 8.33
C GLY A 82 4.72 -5.88 9.79
N LYS A 83 4.80 -4.89 10.68
CA LYS A 83 4.63 -5.00 12.14
C LYS A 83 3.65 -3.92 12.60
N MET A 84 2.37 -4.25 12.61
CA MET A 84 1.32 -3.32 13.01
C MET A 84 1.50 -2.76 14.43
N GLU A 85 1.98 -3.57 15.37
CA GLU A 85 2.21 -3.13 16.75
C GLU A 85 3.20 -1.97 16.82
N LEU A 86 4.26 -2.00 16.00
CA LEU A 86 5.23 -0.92 15.91
C LEU A 86 4.62 0.29 15.20
N ALA A 87 3.95 0.07 14.07
CA ALA A 87 3.35 1.12 13.28
C ALA A 87 2.27 1.90 14.04
N MET A 88 1.52 1.22 14.90
CA MET A 88 0.45 1.81 15.72
C MET A 88 0.93 2.41 17.04
N ASN A 89 2.22 2.32 17.37
CA ASN A 89 2.73 2.88 18.62
C ASN A 89 2.55 4.41 18.64
N GLY A 90 1.89 4.91 19.69
CA GLY A 90 1.60 6.35 19.86
C GLY A 90 0.47 6.90 18.98
N VAL A 91 -0.21 6.06 18.21
CA VAL A 91 -1.40 6.46 17.44
C VAL A 91 -2.56 6.75 18.40
N GLN A 92 -3.24 7.86 18.18
CA GLN A 92 -4.40 8.33 18.95
C GLN A 92 -5.69 7.84 18.28
N PRO A 93 -6.45 6.91 18.87
CA PRO A 93 -7.59 6.26 18.22
C PRO A 93 -8.78 7.20 17.95
N GLU A 94 -8.81 8.37 18.59
CA GLU A 94 -9.81 9.40 18.40
C GLU A 94 -9.61 10.27 17.15
N LEU A 95 -8.44 10.21 16.55
CA LEU A 95 -8.13 10.92 15.30
C LEU A 95 -8.35 10.00 14.09
N PRO A 96 -8.69 10.56 12.91
CA PRO A 96 -8.74 9.77 11.69
C PRO A 96 -7.42 9.07 11.39
N ILE A 97 -7.48 7.78 11.08
CA ILE A 97 -6.31 6.94 10.81
C ILE A 97 -6.40 6.38 9.39
N ILE A 98 -5.38 6.66 8.60
CA ILE A 98 -5.18 6.06 7.28
C ILE A 98 -3.99 5.10 7.35
N LEU A 99 -4.20 3.86 6.95
CA LEU A 99 -3.15 2.84 6.86
C LEU A 99 -2.70 2.66 5.40
N MET A 100 -1.41 2.73 5.16
CA MET A 100 -0.76 2.30 3.92
C MET A 100 -0.23 0.87 4.10
N SER A 101 -0.83 -0.08 3.40
CA SER A 101 -0.46 -1.50 3.44
C SER A 101 -0.52 -2.07 2.02
N HIS A 102 0.62 -2.53 1.50
CA HIS A 102 0.75 -2.91 0.09
C HIS A 102 -0.23 -3.99 -0.36
N ASP A 103 -0.32 -5.12 0.36
CA ASP A 103 -1.15 -6.27 0.00
C ASP A 103 -2.56 -6.15 0.60
N PRO A 104 -3.63 -6.10 -0.20
CA PRO A 104 -5.01 -5.92 0.30
C PRO A 104 -5.51 -7.08 1.16
N SER A 105 -4.90 -8.27 1.08
CA SER A 105 -5.28 -9.40 1.94
C SER A 105 -4.98 -9.18 3.42
N HIS A 106 -4.13 -8.20 3.74
CA HIS A 106 -3.87 -7.77 5.11
C HIS A 106 -5.14 -7.23 5.79
N TRP A 107 -5.99 -6.53 5.05
CA TRP A 107 -7.16 -5.87 5.58
C TRP A 107 -8.15 -6.84 6.26
N GLU A 108 -8.58 -7.91 5.56
CA GLU A 108 -9.46 -8.92 6.16
C GLU A 108 -8.76 -9.77 7.22
N ALA A 109 -7.46 -10.05 7.01
CA ALA A 109 -6.76 -11.00 7.86
C ALA A 109 -6.34 -10.43 9.21
N GLU A 110 -6.01 -9.14 9.27
CA GLU A 110 -5.48 -8.53 10.48
C GLU A 110 -6.09 -7.17 10.82
N VAL A 111 -6.30 -6.28 9.84
CA VAL A 111 -6.75 -4.91 10.11
C VAL A 111 -8.16 -4.92 10.70
N ILE A 112 -9.12 -5.56 10.03
CA ILE A 112 -10.51 -5.63 10.52
C ILE A 112 -10.60 -6.22 11.93
N PRO A 113 -10.07 -7.41 12.21
CA PRO A 113 -10.27 -8.04 13.51
C PRO A 113 -9.48 -7.43 14.68
N LYS A 114 -8.36 -6.75 14.40
CA LYS A 114 -7.46 -6.30 15.47
C LYS A 114 -7.34 -4.78 15.61
N TYR A 115 -7.64 -4.03 14.55
CA TYR A 115 -7.43 -2.57 14.49
C TYR A 115 -8.69 -1.84 14.02
N PRO A 116 -9.81 -1.96 14.75
CA PRO A 116 -11.10 -1.38 14.34
C PRO A 116 -11.08 0.16 14.28
N GLN A 117 -10.10 0.82 14.88
CA GLN A 117 -9.90 2.26 14.84
C GLN A 117 -9.36 2.79 13.50
N ILE A 118 -8.86 1.94 12.59
CA ILE A 118 -8.39 2.36 11.27
C ILE A 118 -9.58 2.65 10.37
N ASN A 119 -9.69 3.88 9.89
CA ASN A 119 -10.81 4.32 9.06
C ASN A 119 -10.64 3.89 7.59
N LEU A 120 -9.44 4.10 7.03
CA LEU A 120 -9.15 3.82 5.63
C LEU A 120 -7.83 3.07 5.49
N THR A 121 -7.84 1.98 4.74
CA THR A 121 -6.62 1.28 4.29
C THR A 121 -6.40 1.53 2.81
N LEU A 122 -5.18 1.91 2.45
CA LEU A 122 -4.74 2.10 1.07
C LEU A 122 -3.84 0.94 0.68
N SER A 123 -4.20 0.23 -0.38
CA SER A 123 -3.45 -0.92 -0.89
C SER A 123 -3.25 -0.87 -2.40
N GLY A 124 -2.31 -1.67 -2.89
CA GLY A 124 -2.04 -1.86 -4.31
C GLY A 124 -1.89 -3.32 -4.68
N HIS A 125 -0.68 -3.75 -5.05
CA HIS A 125 -0.23 -5.14 -5.21
C HIS A 125 -0.85 -5.92 -6.38
N THR A 126 -2.16 -5.87 -6.56
CA THR A 126 -2.88 -6.77 -7.48
C THR A 126 -2.69 -6.43 -8.95
N HIS A 127 -2.38 -5.17 -9.26
CA HIS A 127 -2.35 -4.58 -10.62
C HIS A 127 -3.64 -4.83 -11.44
N GLY A 128 -4.72 -5.37 -10.82
CA GLY A 128 -5.84 -5.94 -11.56
C GLY A 128 -5.40 -7.03 -12.54
N MET A 129 -4.27 -7.72 -12.25
CA MET A 129 -3.59 -8.68 -13.14
C MET A 129 -3.23 -8.08 -14.52
N GLN A 130 -3.35 -6.74 -14.69
CA GLN A 130 -3.17 -6.02 -15.95
C GLN A 130 -4.05 -6.55 -17.10
N PHE A 131 -5.00 -7.41 -16.79
CA PHE A 131 -5.88 -8.07 -17.74
C PHE A 131 -7.30 -8.19 -17.17
N GLY A 132 -8.29 -7.76 -17.94
CA GLY A 132 -9.69 -7.84 -17.52
C GLY A 132 -10.62 -7.01 -18.38
N LEU A 133 -11.82 -6.80 -17.87
CA LEU A 133 -12.84 -5.96 -18.47
C LEU A 133 -13.40 -5.01 -17.40
N GLU A 134 -13.49 -3.75 -17.73
CA GLU A 134 -14.05 -2.75 -16.84
C GLU A 134 -14.93 -1.78 -17.60
N ASN A 135 -16.15 -1.57 -17.09
CA ASN A 135 -17.08 -0.55 -17.54
C ASN A 135 -17.85 -0.01 -16.32
N PRO A 136 -18.68 1.03 -16.44
CA PRO A 136 -19.39 1.62 -15.30
C PRO A 136 -20.25 0.65 -14.47
N TYR A 137 -20.66 -0.49 -15.04
CA TYR A 137 -21.58 -1.43 -14.42
C TYR A 137 -20.93 -2.75 -14.01
N PHE A 138 -19.73 -3.05 -14.53
CA PHE A 138 -19.10 -4.35 -14.37
C PHE A 138 -17.59 -4.24 -14.42
N LYS A 139 -16.92 -4.91 -13.48
CA LYS A 139 -15.48 -5.11 -13.51
C LYS A 139 -15.14 -6.58 -13.28
N TRP A 140 -14.23 -7.08 -14.08
CA TRP A 140 -13.77 -8.46 -14.02
C TRP A 140 -12.28 -8.55 -14.33
N SER A 141 -11.59 -9.36 -13.55
CA SER A 141 -10.20 -9.77 -13.79
C SER A 141 -10.00 -11.16 -13.19
N PRO A 142 -9.14 -12.00 -13.78
CA PRO A 142 -8.79 -13.29 -13.18
C PRO A 142 -8.23 -13.19 -11.77
N VAL A 143 -7.65 -12.05 -11.40
CA VAL A 143 -7.12 -11.81 -10.05
C VAL A 143 -8.18 -11.94 -8.95
N GLN A 144 -9.47 -11.79 -9.27
CA GLN A 144 -10.58 -11.92 -8.30
C GLN A 144 -10.65 -13.32 -7.66
N TRP A 145 -10.12 -14.34 -8.32
CA TRP A 145 -10.06 -15.70 -7.77
C TRP A 145 -8.98 -15.88 -6.70
N VAL A 146 -8.01 -14.95 -6.66
CA VAL A 146 -6.96 -14.92 -5.64
C VAL A 146 -7.24 -13.84 -4.60
N TYR A 147 -7.59 -12.63 -5.05
CA TYR A 147 -7.88 -11.48 -4.20
C TYR A 147 -9.34 -11.06 -4.38
N LYS A 148 -10.15 -11.18 -3.33
CA LYS A 148 -11.54 -10.68 -3.33
C LYS A 148 -11.58 -9.17 -3.50
N GLN A 149 -10.69 -8.48 -2.77
CA GLN A 149 -10.48 -7.03 -2.87
C GLN A 149 -9.31 -6.79 -3.83
N TRP A 150 -9.60 -6.55 -5.09
CA TRP A 150 -8.56 -6.42 -6.10
C TRP A 150 -8.52 -5.06 -6.80
N ALA A 151 -9.56 -4.25 -6.71
CA ALA A 151 -9.61 -2.90 -7.30
C ALA A 151 -10.75 -2.06 -6.76
N GLY A 152 -10.50 -0.78 -6.47
CA GLY A 152 -11.49 0.20 -6.03
C GLY A 152 -11.80 0.12 -4.54
N LEU A 153 -12.94 0.71 -4.15
CA LEU A 153 -13.36 0.85 -2.76
C LEU A 153 -14.14 -0.38 -2.28
N TYR A 154 -13.81 -0.82 -1.07
CA TYR A 154 -14.51 -1.84 -0.29
C TYR A 154 -14.80 -1.29 1.09
N GLU A 155 -15.93 -1.70 1.66
CA GLU A 155 -16.40 -1.26 2.97
C GLU A 155 -16.80 -2.47 3.81
N LYS A 156 -16.44 -2.42 5.07
CA LYS A 156 -16.92 -3.38 6.07
C LYS A 156 -17.00 -2.71 7.42
N GLU A 157 -18.21 -2.70 8.02
CA GLU A 157 -18.51 -1.99 9.25
C GLU A 157 -18.17 -0.50 9.13
N GLN A 158 -17.21 0.00 9.89
CA GLN A 158 -16.77 1.40 9.87
C GLN A 158 -15.41 1.58 9.16
N GLN A 159 -14.89 0.53 8.53
CA GLN A 159 -13.59 0.51 7.89
C GLN A 159 -13.72 0.46 6.37
N GLN A 160 -12.85 1.18 5.71
CA GLN A 160 -12.75 1.21 4.26
C GLN A 160 -11.39 0.68 3.79
N LEU A 161 -11.39 0.02 2.65
CA LEU A 161 -10.19 -0.36 1.91
C LEU A 161 -10.30 0.18 0.50
N TYR A 162 -9.31 0.92 0.05
CA TYR A 162 -9.14 1.26 -1.36
C TYR A 162 -7.96 0.51 -1.96
N VAL A 163 -8.20 -0.25 -3.02
CA VAL A 163 -7.16 -0.99 -3.75
C VAL A 163 -6.92 -0.30 -5.10
N ASN A 164 -5.76 0.35 -5.21
CA ASN A 164 -5.29 1.00 -6.44
C ASN A 164 -4.56 -0.02 -7.33
N ARG A 165 -4.84 -0.01 -8.64
CA ARG A 165 -4.21 -0.91 -9.61
C ARG A 165 -2.86 -0.44 -10.11
N GLY A 166 -2.47 0.77 -9.72
CA GLY A 166 -1.21 1.39 -10.10
C GLY A 166 -1.13 1.77 -11.59
N PHE A 167 -0.02 2.37 -11.96
CA PHE A 167 0.27 2.76 -13.34
C PHE A 167 1.53 2.06 -13.91
N GLY A 168 2.21 1.26 -13.10
CA GLY A 168 3.30 0.39 -13.52
C GLY A 168 2.82 -0.91 -14.18
N PHE A 169 3.74 -1.84 -14.35
CA PHE A 169 3.44 -3.17 -14.88
C PHE A 169 4.17 -4.26 -14.09
N LEU A 170 3.67 -5.49 -14.21
CA LEU A 170 4.25 -6.71 -13.67
C LEU A 170 4.23 -7.79 -14.75
N GLY A 171 5.39 -8.39 -15.02
CA GLY A 171 5.52 -9.50 -15.97
C GLY A 171 5.62 -9.02 -17.43
N TYR A 172 4.60 -8.38 -17.98
CA TYR A 172 4.64 -7.84 -19.34
C TYR A 172 4.34 -6.32 -19.35
N PRO A 173 4.96 -5.55 -20.25
CA PRO A 173 4.83 -4.10 -20.28
C PRO A 173 3.54 -3.67 -21.02
N GLY A 174 2.39 -3.96 -20.43
CA GLY A 174 1.10 -3.61 -21.03
C GLY A 174 -0.07 -3.89 -20.11
N ARG A 175 -1.24 -3.39 -20.52
CA ARG A 175 -2.52 -3.62 -19.85
C ARG A 175 -3.60 -3.88 -20.87
N VAL A 176 -4.46 -4.85 -20.61
CA VAL A 176 -5.57 -5.22 -21.50
C VAL A 176 -6.88 -5.11 -20.71
N GLY A 177 -7.68 -4.11 -21.06
CA GLY A 177 -8.98 -3.86 -20.43
C GLY A 177 -8.96 -3.36 -18.98
N ILE A 178 -7.80 -3.32 -18.34
CA ILE A 178 -7.57 -2.73 -17.01
C ILE A 178 -6.62 -1.54 -17.17
N MET A 179 -7.15 -0.33 -17.03
CA MET A 179 -6.38 0.89 -17.23
C MET A 179 -5.44 1.18 -16.06
N PRO A 180 -4.32 1.93 -16.29
CA PRO A 180 -3.52 2.47 -15.21
C PRO A 180 -4.36 3.46 -14.38
N GLU A 181 -4.01 3.58 -13.09
CA GLU A 181 -4.82 4.33 -12.14
C GLU A 181 -3.97 5.25 -11.26
N ILE A 182 -4.43 6.50 -11.15
CA ILE A 182 -4.05 7.46 -10.12
C ILE A 182 -5.34 7.88 -9.43
N THR A 183 -5.41 7.75 -8.11
CA THR A 183 -6.62 8.00 -7.34
C THR A 183 -6.51 9.31 -6.57
N LEU A 184 -7.54 10.15 -6.68
CA LEU A 184 -7.76 11.28 -5.79
C LEU A 184 -8.74 10.85 -4.69
N ILE A 185 -8.37 11.07 -3.43
CA ILE A 185 -9.22 10.81 -2.26
C ILE A 185 -9.46 12.13 -1.54
N GLU A 186 -10.71 12.48 -1.35
CA GLU A 186 -11.13 13.63 -0.55
C GLU A 186 -11.63 13.13 0.81
N LEU A 187 -11.09 13.69 1.88
CA LEU A 187 -11.53 13.42 3.24
C LEU A 187 -12.48 14.53 3.67
N MET A 188 -13.68 14.17 4.06
CA MET A 188 -14.74 15.08 4.49
C MET A 188 -14.99 14.97 5.99
#